data_ca97ea11009af4ec45e12384b2a1e4cd
#
_entry.id   ca97ea11009af4ec45e12384b2a1e4cd
#
_cell.length_a   1.000
_cell.length_b   1.000
_cell.length_c   1.000
_cell.angle_alpha   90.00
_cell.angle_beta   90.00
_cell.angle_gamma   90.00
#
_symmetry.space_group_name_H-M   'P 1'
#
loop_
_entity.id
_entity.type
_entity.pdbx_description
1 polymer ?
#
loop_
_entity_poly.entity_id
_entity_poly.type
_entity_poly.pdbx_seq_one_letter_code
_entity_poly.pdbx_strand_id
1 'polypeptide(L)'
;TANIFAFSAQMPPIYPVYIRDGSGRIMVDDNGYQMYDYGDKGNAGLTRPLLPGANGLQTSWLNKKKAEGNAFSGSGFVDISLYKGLKLTVNGSTNIDETRTTYLNNQYYGQFAEAGGTISKYHTRDIAYNLQQILNYNETFGKHNVGLMVGHEYYQKKYYYLSGTKSKLFSYDNEELGGAVVASSAGNHAQG
;
A
#
# COMPACT_ATOMS: atom_id res chain seq x y z
N THR A 1 -2.50 11.21 -0.89
CA THR A 1 -3.50 11.06 0.19
C THR A 1 -3.10 12.04 1.28
N ALA A 2 -3.88 13.11 1.46
CA ALA A 2 -3.62 14.07 2.53
C ALA A 2 -3.66 13.33 3.88
N ASN A 3 -2.63 13.49 4.68
CA ASN A 3 -2.64 13.00 6.06
C ASN A 3 -3.68 13.82 6.83
N ILE A 4 -4.79 13.18 7.22
CA ILE A 4 -5.91 13.87 7.87
C ILE A 4 -5.51 14.49 9.21
N PHE A 5 -4.56 13.90 9.92
CA PHE A 5 -4.03 14.45 11.16
C PHE A 5 -3.22 15.73 10.91
N ALA A 6 -2.37 15.74 9.89
CA ALA A 6 -1.63 16.92 9.49
C ALA A 6 -2.57 18.02 9.00
N PHE A 7 -3.61 17.66 8.24
CA PHE A 7 -4.65 18.59 7.82
C PHE A 7 -5.39 19.20 9.03
N SER A 8 -5.84 18.36 9.96
CA SER A 8 -6.56 18.82 11.16
C SER A 8 -5.70 19.69 12.07
N ALA A 9 -4.40 19.41 12.18
CA ALA A 9 -3.47 20.20 12.98
C ALA A 9 -3.19 21.59 12.36
N GLN A 10 -3.30 21.71 11.04
CA GLN A 10 -3.07 22.98 10.32
C GLN A 10 -4.36 23.77 10.09
N MET A 11 -5.52 23.14 10.18
CA MET A 11 -6.80 23.78 9.90
C MET A 11 -7.38 24.39 11.19
N PRO A 12 -7.46 25.73 11.30
CA PRO A 12 -8.14 26.37 12.43
C PRO A 12 -9.63 25.97 12.50
N PRO A 13 -10.16 25.78 13.70
CA PRO A 13 -11.55 25.33 13.91
C PRO A 13 -12.61 26.34 13.47
N ILE A 14 -12.21 27.54 13.15
CA ILE A 14 -13.11 28.60 12.65
C ILE A 14 -13.63 28.29 11.21
N TYR A 15 -12.91 27.49 10.44
CA TYR A 15 -13.30 27.20 9.08
C TYR A 15 -14.36 26.08 9.03
N PRO A 16 -15.48 26.32 8.33
CA PRO A 16 -16.55 25.32 8.23
C PRO A 16 -16.14 24.14 7.36
N VAL A 17 -16.74 22.98 7.66
CA VAL A 17 -16.58 21.76 6.85
C VAL A 17 -17.51 21.80 5.63
N TYR A 18 -18.70 22.36 5.80
CA TYR A 18 -19.78 22.39 4.81
C TYR A 18 -20.12 23.79 4.38
N ILE A 19 -20.60 23.93 3.15
CA ILE A 19 -21.19 25.18 2.67
C ILE A 19 -22.56 25.33 3.33
N ARG A 20 -22.85 26.54 3.80
CA ARG A 20 -24.11 26.87 4.48
C ARG A 20 -24.84 28.01 3.77
N ASP A 21 -26.14 27.97 3.80
CA ASP A 21 -27.00 29.05 3.31
C ASP A 21 -27.04 30.23 4.30
N GLY A 22 -27.70 31.32 3.92
CA GLY A 22 -27.86 32.51 4.77
C GLY A 22 -28.63 32.29 6.08
N SER A 23 -29.32 31.15 6.24
CA SER A 23 -30.00 30.73 7.46
C SER A 23 -29.14 29.76 8.31
N GLY A 24 -27.93 29.43 7.86
CA GLY A 24 -27.00 28.52 8.54
C GLY A 24 -27.20 27.04 8.28
N ARG A 25 -28.14 26.66 7.39
CA ARG A 25 -28.38 25.26 7.03
C ARG A 25 -27.33 24.77 6.04
N ILE A 26 -26.92 23.50 6.18
CA ILE A 26 -26.00 22.86 5.23
C ILE A 26 -26.67 22.77 3.87
N MET A 27 -25.98 23.24 2.83
CA MET A 27 -26.44 23.13 1.47
C MET A 27 -26.20 21.70 0.93
N VAL A 28 -27.12 21.28 0.04
CA VAL A 28 -26.99 20.03 -0.69
C VAL A 28 -26.94 20.31 -2.19
N ASP A 29 -26.26 19.45 -2.93
CA ASP A 29 -26.21 19.52 -4.38
C ASP A 29 -27.47 18.89 -5.02
N ASP A 30 -27.54 18.94 -6.35
CA ASP A 30 -28.66 18.39 -7.14
C ASP A 30 -28.81 16.87 -6.99
N ASN A 31 -27.80 16.16 -6.48
CA ASN A 31 -27.81 14.74 -6.21
C ASN A 31 -28.16 14.41 -4.73
N GLY A 32 -28.40 15.43 -3.91
CA GLY A 32 -28.72 15.27 -2.50
C GLY A 32 -27.51 15.10 -1.58
N TYR A 33 -26.28 15.30 -2.05
CA TYR A 33 -25.07 15.25 -1.23
C TYR A 33 -24.79 16.60 -0.56
N GLN A 34 -24.33 16.55 0.68
CA GLN A 34 -23.88 17.75 1.39
C GLN A 34 -22.70 18.39 0.67
N MET A 35 -22.78 19.70 0.45
CA MET A 35 -21.73 20.46 -0.22
C MET A 35 -20.59 20.78 0.77
N TYR A 36 -19.39 20.41 0.42
CA TYR A 36 -18.20 20.62 1.24
C TYR A 36 -17.54 21.96 0.95
N ASP A 37 -17.02 22.62 2.00
CA ASP A 37 -16.27 23.85 1.84
C ASP A 37 -14.79 23.55 1.56
N TYR A 38 -14.35 23.94 0.39
CA TYR A 38 -12.93 23.86 -0.03
C TYR A 38 -12.18 25.17 0.18
N GLY A 39 -12.83 26.19 0.76
CA GLY A 39 -12.24 27.52 0.92
C GLY A 39 -12.03 28.26 -0.40
N ASP A 40 -12.85 27.97 -1.41
CA ASP A 40 -12.78 28.46 -2.79
C ASP A 40 -13.99 29.31 -3.17
N LYS A 41 -14.45 30.17 -2.26
CA LYS A 41 -15.61 31.07 -2.36
C LYS A 41 -16.97 30.40 -2.12
N GLY A 42 -17.05 29.13 -1.73
CA GLY A 42 -18.30 28.44 -1.47
C GLY A 42 -19.12 29.01 -0.30
N ASN A 43 -18.46 29.53 0.75
CA ASN A 43 -19.11 30.21 1.86
C ASN A 43 -18.91 31.72 1.76
N ALA A 44 -20.02 32.46 1.67
CA ALA A 44 -20.05 33.93 1.64
C ALA A 44 -19.11 34.58 0.61
N GLY A 45 -18.72 33.86 -0.45
CA GLY A 45 -17.80 34.36 -1.48
C GLY A 45 -16.35 34.55 -1.02
N LEU A 46 -15.99 34.05 0.17
CA LEU A 46 -14.67 34.22 0.75
C LEU A 46 -13.73 33.06 0.39
N THR A 47 -12.49 33.40 0.09
CA THR A 47 -11.42 32.42 -0.11
C THR A 47 -10.66 32.21 1.19
N ARG A 48 -10.48 30.94 1.57
CA ARG A 48 -9.69 30.58 2.74
C ARG A 48 -8.19 30.77 2.44
N PRO A 49 -7.44 31.51 3.27
CA PRO A 49 -6.02 31.77 3.04
C PRO A 49 -5.14 30.55 3.29
N LEU A 50 -5.65 29.56 4.04
CA LEU A 50 -4.92 28.36 4.42
C LEU A 50 -5.56 27.11 3.77
N LEU A 51 -4.76 26.30 3.12
CA LEU A 51 -5.17 25.06 2.44
C LEU A 51 -6.41 25.24 1.52
N PRO A 52 -6.43 26.24 0.62
CA PRO A 52 -7.53 26.39 -0.32
C PRO A 52 -7.59 25.17 -1.26
N GLY A 53 -8.81 24.80 -1.68
CA GLY A 53 -9.03 23.65 -2.53
C GLY A 53 -8.94 22.28 -1.83
N ALA A 54 -8.85 22.24 -0.49
CA ALA A 54 -8.79 21.00 0.28
C ALA A 54 -9.88 20.92 1.34
N ASN A 55 -10.46 19.73 1.50
CA ASN A 55 -11.35 19.38 2.61
C ASN A 55 -10.98 17.98 3.10
N GLY A 56 -10.32 17.90 4.26
CA GLY A 56 -9.79 16.65 4.80
C GLY A 56 -10.89 15.65 5.18
N LEU A 57 -12.03 16.13 5.66
CA LEU A 57 -13.15 15.27 6.04
C LEU A 57 -13.77 14.62 4.80
N GLN A 58 -14.05 15.42 3.78
CA GLN A 58 -14.56 14.92 2.50
C GLN A 58 -13.60 13.89 1.88
N THR A 59 -12.29 14.20 1.84
CA THR A 59 -11.28 13.29 1.32
C THR A 59 -11.27 11.95 2.07
N SER A 60 -11.45 12.00 3.40
CA SER A 60 -11.49 10.79 4.23
C SER A 60 -12.75 9.94 4.00
N TRP A 61 -13.89 10.58 3.73
CA TRP A 61 -15.17 9.89 3.57
C TRP A 61 -15.43 9.40 2.15
N LEU A 62 -15.05 10.20 1.15
CA LEU A 62 -15.34 9.89 -0.25
C LEU A 62 -14.18 9.24 -1.01
N ASN A 63 -12.95 9.30 -0.51
CA ASN A 63 -11.85 8.59 -1.14
C ASN A 63 -11.57 7.29 -0.39
N LYS A 64 -11.43 6.21 -1.14
CA LYS A 64 -11.18 4.89 -0.58
C LYS A 64 -9.72 4.49 -0.77
N LYS A 65 -9.11 3.97 0.27
CA LYS A 65 -7.80 3.31 0.20
C LYS A 65 -7.92 1.95 0.86
N LYS A 66 -7.74 0.89 0.07
CA LYS A 66 -7.76 -0.48 0.54
C LYS A 66 -6.42 -1.14 0.23
N ALA A 67 -5.82 -1.78 1.22
CA ALA A 67 -4.64 -2.62 1.04
C ALA A 67 -4.95 -4.00 1.60
N GLU A 68 -4.72 -5.03 0.79
CA GLU A 68 -4.89 -6.44 1.12
C GLU A 68 -3.57 -7.15 0.89
N GLY A 69 -3.10 -7.90 1.87
CA GLY A 69 -1.84 -8.61 1.78
C GLY A 69 -1.98 -10.07 2.16
N ASN A 70 -1.23 -10.92 1.48
CA ASN A 70 -1.06 -12.33 1.81
C ASN A 70 0.43 -12.59 1.99
N ALA A 71 0.79 -13.23 3.10
CA ALA A 71 2.16 -13.62 3.36
C ALA A 71 2.22 -15.13 3.62
N PHE A 72 3.21 -15.77 3.05
CA PHE A 72 3.55 -17.15 3.33
C PHE A 72 5.03 -17.25 3.69
N SER A 73 5.34 -17.87 4.83
CA SER A 73 6.69 -18.17 5.25
C SER A 73 6.79 -19.65 5.58
N GLY A 74 7.77 -20.31 4.99
CA GLY A 74 8.04 -21.72 5.26
C GLY A 74 9.52 -21.97 5.42
N SER A 75 9.92 -22.81 6.37
CA SER A 75 11.29 -23.25 6.54
C SER A 75 11.33 -24.71 6.96
N GLY A 76 12.41 -25.37 6.60
CA GLY A 76 12.68 -26.74 6.98
C GLY A 76 14.16 -27.04 6.93
N PHE A 77 14.57 -28.12 7.57
CA PHE A 77 15.95 -28.58 7.53
C PHE A 77 16.02 -30.09 7.49
N VAL A 78 17.15 -30.57 7.00
CA VAL A 78 17.50 -31.99 7.00
C VAL A 78 18.93 -32.13 7.53
N ASP A 79 19.09 -33.01 8.52
CA ASP A 79 20.37 -33.41 9.08
C ASP A 79 20.77 -34.79 8.59
N ILE A 80 21.94 -34.89 7.99
CA ILE A 80 22.49 -36.12 7.45
C ILE A 80 23.81 -36.44 8.15
N SER A 81 23.86 -37.49 8.90
CA SER A 81 25.12 -38.01 9.45
C SER A 81 25.87 -38.78 8.36
N LEU A 82 26.92 -38.18 7.82
CA LEU A 82 27.70 -38.75 6.71
C LEU A 82 28.72 -39.77 7.22
N TYR A 83 29.35 -39.45 8.35
CA TYR A 83 30.36 -40.28 9.00
C TYR A 83 30.45 -39.94 10.49
N LYS A 84 31.20 -40.72 11.29
CA LYS A 84 31.44 -40.42 12.71
C LYS A 84 32.02 -39.01 12.86
N GLY A 85 31.34 -38.18 13.62
CA GLY A 85 31.74 -36.77 13.82
C GLY A 85 31.42 -35.85 12.63
N LEU A 86 31.00 -36.34 11.44
CA LEU A 86 30.70 -35.55 10.25
C LEU A 86 29.22 -35.49 9.96
N LYS A 87 28.65 -34.28 10.01
CA LYS A 87 27.22 -34.03 9.83
C LYS A 87 27.01 -32.93 8.78
N LEU A 88 26.16 -33.19 7.81
CA LEU A 88 25.65 -32.20 6.86
C LEU A 88 24.26 -31.76 7.29
N THR A 89 24.09 -30.46 7.49
CA THR A 89 22.78 -29.83 7.68
C THR A 89 22.40 -29.03 6.44
N VAL A 90 21.25 -29.29 5.88
CA VAL A 90 20.68 -28.51 4.77
C VAL A 90 19.43 -27.80 5.28
N ASN A 91 19.47 -26.46 5.31
CA ASN A 91 18.35 -25.61 5.67
C ASN A 91 17.75 -24.98 4.41
N GLY A 92 16.45 -24.98 4.30
CA GLY A 92 15.72 -24.29 3.24
C GLY A 92 14.65 -23.39 3.84
N SER A 93 14.50 -22.18 3.32
CA SER A 93 13.40 -21.29 3.66
C SER A 93 12.89 -20.53 2.46
N THR A 94 11.62 -20.18 2.50
CA THR A 94 10.97 -19.31 1.52
C THR A 94 10.03 -18.34 2.21
N ASN A 95 10.03 -17.08 1.72
CA ASN A 95 9.07 -16.06 2.08
C ASN A 95 8.40 -15.54 0.82
N ILE A 96 7.09 -15.46 0.83
CA ILE A 96 6.28 -14.88 -0.24
C ILE A 96 5.38 -13.84 0.40
N ASP A 97 5.55 -12.59 -0.01
CA ASP A 97 4.71 -11.47 0.39
C ASP A 97 4.02 -10.89 -0.83
N GLU A 98 2.71 -10.80 -0.78
CA GLU A 98 1.89 -10.23 -1.84
C GLU A 98 1.00 -9.14 -1.27
N THR A 99 1.02 -7.95 -1.88
CA THR A 99 0.17 -6.83 -1.47
C THR A 99 -0.55 -6.25 -2.68
N ARG A 100 -1.87 -6.08 -2.54
CA ARG A 100 -2.74 -5.41 -3.51
C ARG A 100 -3.29 -4.15 -2.87
N THR A 101 -3.04 -3.01 -3.48
CA THR A 101 -3.53 -1.72 -3.00
C THR A 101 -4.44 -1.09 -4.04
N THR A 102 -5.63 -0.68 -3.61
CA THR A 102 -6.58 0.07 -4.41
C THR A 102 -6.74 1.46 -3.83
N TYR A 103 -6.61 2.48 -4.67
CA TYR A 103 -6.96 3.87 -4.36
C TYR A 103 -8.11 4.27 -5.27
N LEU A 104 -9.21 4.69 -4.68
CA LEU A 104 -10.35 5.25 -5.39
C LEU A 104 -10.54 6.70 -4.91
N ASN A 105 -10.36 7.64 -5.81
CA ASN A 105 -10.63 9.04 -5.58
C ASN A 105 -11.97 9.39 -6.25
N ASN A 106 -12.85 9.98 -5.46
CA ASN A 106 -14.22 10.24 -5.87
C ASN A 106 -14.30 11.22 -7.07
N GLN A 107 -15.41 11.12 -7.80
CA GLN A 107 -15.70 11.92 -8.98
C GLN A 107 -16.52 13.17 -8.68
N TYR A 108 -16.97 13.35 -7.44
CA TYR A 108 -17.96 14.37 -7.12
C TYR A 108 -17.33 15.65 -6.57
N TYR A 109 -16.31 15.56 -5.74
CA TYR A 109 -15.73 16.67 -5.02
C TYR A 109 -14.19 16.59 -4.94
N GLY A 110 -13.56 17.77 -4.81
CA GLY A 110 -12.13 17.91 -4.60
C GLY A 110 -11.30 17.81 -5.88
N GLN A 111 -10.00 17.65 -5.73
CA GLN A 111 -9.03 17.76 -6.83
C GLN A 111 -9.20 16.72 -7.96
N PHE A 112 -9.92 15.63 -7.73
CA PHE A 112 -10.14 14.58 -8.73
C PHE A 112 -11.51 14.65 -9.41
N ALA A 113 -12.38 15.57 -8.99
CA ALA A 113 -13.71 15.73 -9.55
C ALA A 113 -13.66 16.15 -11.02
N GLU A 114 -12.77 17.08 -11.37
CA GLU A 114 -12.56 17.57 -12.74
C GLU A 114 -12.10 16.44 -13.68
N ALA A 115 -11.32 15.50 -13.16
CA ALA A 115 -10.91 14.30 -13.90
C ALA A 115 -11.98 13.21 -13.96
N GLY A 116 -13.16 13.42 -13.35
CA GLY A 116 -14.24 12.44 -13.23
C GLY A 116 -13.90 11.28 -12.30
N GLY A 117 -13.10 11.54 -11.25
CA GLY A 117 -12.57 10.53 -10.34
C GLY A 117 -11.41 9.73 -10.93
N THR A 118 -10.69 9.03 -10.08
CA THR A 118 -9.57 8.17 -10.47
C THR A 118 -9.56 6.87 -9.70
N ILE A 119 -9.16 5.79 -10.36
CA ILE A 119 -8.86 4.51 -9.71
C ILE A 119 -7.43 4.10 -10.04
N SER A 120 -6.68 3.73 -8.99
CA SER A 120 -5.33 3.20 -9.12
C SER A 120 -5.23 1.87 -8.40
N LYS A 121 -4.69 0.87 -9.08
CA LYS A 121 -4.39 -0.44 -8.50
C LYS A 121 -2.90 -0.72 -8.58
N TYR A 122 -2.38 -1.23 -7.49
CA TYR A 122 -0.99 -1.65 -7.34
C TYR A 122 -0.96 -3.09 -6.85
N HIS A 123 -0.14 -3.90 -7.47
CA HIS A 123 0.12 -5.25 -7.05
C HIS A 123 1.63 -5.43 -6.92
N THR A 124 2.09 -5.78 -5.75
CA THR A 124 3.49 -6.12 -5.47
C THR A 124 3.59 -7.56 -4.99
N ARG A 125 4.61 -8.27 -5.43
CA ARG A 125 4.92 -9.61 -4.97
C ARG A 125 6.41 -9.74 -4.77
N ASP A 126 6.81 -10.02 -3.54
CA ASP A 126 8.17 -10.36 -3.13
C ASP A 126 8.25 -11.87 -2.91
N ILE A 127 9.28 -12.50 -3.48
CA ILE A 127 9.57 -13.92 -3.26
C ILE A 127 11.03 -14.04 -2.88
N ALA A 128 11.31 -14.56 -1.70
CA ALA A 128 12.67 -14.82 -1.24
C ALA A 128 12.87 -16.31 -0.98
N TYR A 129 14.01 -16.82 -1.41
CA TYR A 129 14.47 -18.18 -1.15
C TYR A 129 15.81 -18.11 -0.46
N ASN A 130 16.00 -18.96 0.53
CA ASN A 130 17.29 -19.16 1.16
C ASN A 130 17.56 -20.67 1.27
N LEU A 131 18.75 -21.08 0.86
CA LEU A 131 19.21 -22.45 0.95
C LEU A 131 20.63 -22.44 1.56
N GLN A 132 20.79 -23.07 2.71
CA GLN A 132 22.06 -23.19 3.41
C GLN A 132 22.48 -24.65 3.51
N GLN A 133 23.76 -24.90 3.23
CA GLN A 133 24.39 -26.19 3.45
C GLN A 133 25.54 -25.99 4.46
N ILE A 134 25.51 -26.69 5.56
CA ILE A 134 26.47 -26.56 6.66
C ILE A 134 27.05 -27.94 6.93
N LEU A 135 28.35 -28.08 6.70
CA LEU A 135 29.08 -29.29 7.04
C LEU A 135 29.82 -29.07 8.36
N ASN A 136 29.50 -29.86 9.34
CA ASN A 136 30.12 -29.84 10.67
C ASN A 136 30.89 -31.13 10.89
N TYR A 137 32.14 -30.99 11.30
CA TYR A 137 32.97 -32.09 11.79
C TYR A 137 33.36 -31.86 13.24
N ASN A 138 33.06 -32.81 14.12
CA ASN A 138 33.46 -32.79 15.53
C ASN A 138 33.91 -34.17 15.94
N GLU A 139 35.21 -34.26 16.34
CA GLU A 139 35.81 -35.52 16.80
C GLU A 139 36.81 -35.25 17.92
N THR A 140 36.89 -36.22 18.83
CA THR A 140 37.81 -36.18 19.97
C THR A 140 38.96 -37.15 19.76
N PHE A 141 40.16 -36.61 19.71
CA PHE A 141 41.41 -37.38 19.56
C PHE A 141 42.19 -37.38 20.91
N GLY A 142 42.01 -38.41 21.69
CA GLY A 142 42.59 -38.50 23.02
C GLY A 142 42.06 -37.39 23.95
N LYS A 143 42.90 -36.39 24.28
CA LYS A 143 42.54 -35.24 25.11
C LYS A 143 42.18 -33.98 24.29
N HIS A 144 42.24 -34.06 22.97
CA HIS A 144 42.00 -32.94 22.07
C HIS A 144 40.64 -33.07 21.38
N ASN A 145 39.86 -32.01 21.42
CA ASN A 145 38.59 -31.91 20.73
C ASN A 145 38.75 -30.99 19.50
N VAL A 146 38.45 -31.47 18.31
CA VAL A 146 38.57 -30.74 17.05
C VAL A 146 37.20 -30.52 16.48
N GLY A 147 36.85 -29.24 16.26
CA GLY A 147 35.64 -28.83 15.59
C GLY A 147 35.95 -28.00 14.34
N LEU A 148 35.34 -28.38 13.22
CA LEU A 148 35.42 -27.65 11.95
C LEU A 148 34.02 -27.46 11.40
N MET A 149 33.76 -26.27 10.83
CA MET A 149 32.51 -25.96 10.16
C MET A 149 32.79 -25.28 8.83
N VAL A 150 32.13 -25.75 7.78
CA VAL A 150 32.10 -25.12 6.46
C VAL A 150 30.67 -24.92 6.05
N GLY A 151 30.32 -23.70 5.62
CA GLY A 151 28.97 -23.35 5.20
C GLY A 151 28.96 -22.74 3.81
N HIS A 152 27.88 -23.02 3.08
CA HIS A 152 27.51 -22.35 1.84
C HIS A 152 26.07 -21.87 1.96
N GLU A 153 25.81 -20.65 1.48
CA GLU A 153 24.47 -20.07 1.46
C GLU A 153 24.16 -19.55 0.06
N TYR A 154 22.95 -19.87 -0.39
CA TYR A 154 22.35 -19.32 -1.58
C TYR A 154 21.09 -18.53 -1.19
N TYR A 155 21.09 -17.24 -1.47
CA TYR A 155 19.94 -16.37 -1.26
C TYR A 155 19.52 -15.73 -2.57
N GLN A 156 18.22 -15.76 -2.86
CA GLN A 156 17.65 -15.05 -4.01
C GLN A 156 16.36 -14.35 -3.58
N LYS A 157 16.22 -13.08 -3.97
CA LYS A 157 14.98 -12.32 -3.86
C LYS A 157 14.51 -11.90 -5.24
N LYS A 158 13.20 -12.10 -5.51
CA LYS A 158 12.52 -11.65 -6.74
C LYS A 158 11.42 -10.69 -6.35
N TYR A 159 11.37 -9.56 -7.04
CA TYR A 159 10.35 -8.55 -6.87
C TYR A 159 9.55 -8.37 -8.15
N TYR A 160 8.23 -8.36 -8.02
CA TYR A 160 7.29 -8.12 -9.11
C TYR A 160 6.39 -6.95 -8.73
N TYR A 161 6.17 -6.07 -9.67
CA TYR A 161 5.29 -4.92 -9.52
C TYR A 161 4.41 -4.76 -10.75
N LEU A 162 3.11 -4.53 -10.53
CA LEU A 162 2.15 -4.18 -11.54
C LEU A 162 1.28 -3.03 -11.04
N SER A 163 1.08 -2.01 -11.86
CA SER A 163 0.19 -0.91 -11.54
C SER A 163 -0.64 -0.48 -12.74
N GLY A 164 -1.78 0.10 -12.44
CA GLY A 164 -2.63 0.74 -13.43
C GLY A 164 -3.43 1.86 -12.79
N THR A 165 -3.58 2.97 -13.51
CA THR A 165 -4.41 4.10 -13.11
C THR A 165 -5.32 4.49 -14.26
N LYS A 166 -6.60 4.67 -13.97
CA LYS A 166 -7.60 5.16 -14.90
C LYS A 166 -8.41 6.28 -14.28
N SER A 167 -8.95 7.14 -15.11
CA SER A 167 -9.85 8.23 -14.74
C SER A 167 -11.19 8.12 -15.46
N LYS A 168 -12.12 8.99 -15.13
CA LYS A 168 -13.52 8.99 -15.57
C LYS A 168 -14.23 7.70 -15.16
N LEU A 169 -14.54 7.63 -13.87
CA LEU A 169 -15.28 6.51 -13.29
C LEU A 169 -16.71 6.46 -13.83
N PHE A 170 -17.18 5.27 -14.21
CA PHE A 170 -18.59 5.05 -14.51
C PHE A 170 -19.46 5.07 -13.25
N SER A 171 -18.95 4.49 -12.16
CA SER A 171 -19.60 4.43 -10.87
C SER A 171 -18.57 4.47 -9.77
N TYR A 172 -18.89 5.17 -8.70
CA TYR A 172 -18.06 5.26 -7.50
C TYR A 172 -17.95 3.93 -6.73
N ASP A 173 -18.94 3.05 -6.89
CA ASP A 173 -18.94 1.75 -6.20
C ASP A 173 -18.15 0.67 -6.92
N ASN A 174 -17.71 0.93 -8.15
CA ASN A 174 -16.90 0.00 -8.90
C ASN A 174 -15.40 0.24 -8.63
N GLU A 175 -14.79 -0.63 -7.82
CA GLU A 175 -13.40 -0.57 -7.44
C GLU A 175 -12.46 -1.31 -8.43
N GLU A 176 -12.91 -1.55 -9.66
CA GLU A 176 -12.11 -2.20 -10.70
C GLU A 176 -11.62 -1.21 -11.78
N LEU A 177 -10.44 -1.45 -12.34
CA LEU A 177 -9.92 -0.65 -13.46
C LEU A 177 -10.83 -0.66 -14.69
N GLY A 178 -11.62 -1.71 -14.87
CA GLY A 178 -12.67 -1.79 -15.89
C GLY A 178 -13.81 -0.82 -15.68
N GLY A 179 -13.98 -0.28 -14.47
CA GLY A 179 -14.99 0.72 -14.09
C GLY A 179 -14.62 2.15 -14.46
N ALA A 180 -13.54 2.39 -15.20
CA ALA A 180 -13.11 3.71 -15.64
C ALA A 180 -12.68 3.72 -17.11
N VAL A 181 -12.90 4.86 -17.79
CA VAL A 181 -12.80 4.98 -19.25
C VAL A 181 -11.37 5.26 -19.71
N VAL A 182 -10.71 6.25 -19.10
CA VAL A 182 -9.45 6.82 -19.62
C VAL A 182 -8.26 6.25 -18.87
N ALA A 183 -7.38 5.55 -19.59
CA ALA A 183 -6.10 5.10 -19.03
C ALA A 183 -5.17 6.30 -18.86
N SER A 184 -4.67 6.48 -17.63
CA SER A 184 -3.74 7.55 -17.30
C SER A 184 -2.31 7.04 -17.22
N SER A 185 -2.09 5.86 -16.66
CA SER A 185 -0.77 5.22 -16.57
C SER A 185 -0.89 3.72 -16.37
N ALA A 186 0.13 2.99 -16.79
CA ALA A 186 0.34 1.60 -16.45
C ALA A 186 1.85 1.36 -16.30
N GLY A 187 2.22 0.46 -15.41
CA GLY A 187 3.60 0.10 -15.19
C GLY A 187 3.73 -1.33 -14.68
N ASN A 188 4.80 -1.97 -15.10
CA ASN A 188 5.21 -3.25 -14.55
C ASN A 188 6.73 -3.26 -14.37
N HIS A 189 7.17 -4.03 -13.38
CA HIS A 189 8.59 -4.26 -13.13
C HIS A 189 8.76 -5.64 -12.52
N ALA A 190 9.82 -6.33 -12.94
CA ALA A 190 10.28 -7.57 -12.33
C ALA A 190 11.80 -7.50 -12.17
N GLN A 191 12.27 -7.82 -10.99
CA GLN A 191 13.70 -7.87 -10.67
C GLN A 191 13.98 -9.17 -9.90
N GLY A 192 15.01 -9.86 -10.27
CA GLY A 192 15.44 -11.12 -9.65
C GLY A 192 16.93 -11.26 -9.61
#